data_b1c12b894c026199c0c48762b27f7312
#
_entry.id   b1c12b894c026199c0c48762b27f7312
#
_cell.length_a   1.000
_cell.length_b   1.000
_cell.length_c   1.000
_cell.angle_alpha   90.00
_cell.angle_beta   90.00
_cell.angle_gamma   90.00
#
_symmetry.space_group_name_H-M   'P 1'
#
loop_
_entity.id
_entity.type
_entity.pdbx_description
1 polymer ?
#
loop_
_entity_poly.entity_id
_entity_poly.type
_entity_poly.pdbx_seq_one_letter_code
_entity_poly.pdbx_strand_id
1 'polypeptide(L)'
;MPNCIKKALFPLVLVLMASCNPGPDLEELVRSMVVQTSFAKNINFAAYNTFYMPTDTLGLVSNVSDDTLVVGEYASGVTAQVKSGVTTAGFSFVDRDQDPDLAVNTYIVDNSGVFQSVTYPNYFYGYPGSFYQGYYGYGGYNFYPVVQSFSYQSGILVIELIDLKNRTPDNKLQVVWVANIGDIYTSTDPYPKVIEGIRQAFKQSPYLKGN
;
A
#
# COMPACT_ATOMS: atom_id res chain seq x y z
N MET A 1 44.27 -72.22 20.66
CA MET A 1 43.14 -71.93 19.80
C MET A 1 42.72 -70.51 20.06
N PRO A 2 43.02 -69.55 19.20
CA PRO A 2 42.60 -68.21 19.41
C PRO A 2 41.38 -67.81 18.55
N ASN A 3 40.38 -67.29 19.19
CA ASN A 3 39.16 -66.79 18.55
C ASN A 3 39.43 -65.44 17.83
N CYS A 4 39.26 -65.45 16.52
CA CYS A 4 39.23 -64.26 15.70
C CYS A 4 37.86 -63.57 15.86
N ILE A 5 37.85 -62.50 16.63
CA ILE A 5 36.72 -61.57 16.67
C ILE A 5 36.86 -60.64 15.47
N LYS A 6 36.09 -60.85 14.42
CA LYS A 6 35.96 -59.92 13.31
C LYS A 6 35.14 -58.72 13.79
N LYS A 7 35.81 -57.58 14.04
CA LYS A 7 35.17 -56.30 14.23
C LYS A 7 34.66 -55.83 12.87
N ALA A 8 33.36 -55.97 12.63
CA ALA A 8 32.67 -55.35 11.52
C ALA A 8 32.60 -53.86 11.82
N LEU A 9 33.43 -53.09 11.14
CA LEU A 9 33.38 -51.64 11.14
C LEU A 9 32.20 -51.19 10.25
N PHE A 10 31.11 -50.81 10.87
CA PHE A 10 29.96 -50.26 10.19
C PHE A 10 30.27 -48.78 9.85
N PRO A 11 30.44 -48.41 8.59
CA PRO A 11 30.63 -46.98 8.26
C PRO A 11 29.31 -46.28 8.50
N LEU A 12 29.25 -45.48 9.54
CA LEU A 12 28.19 -44.50 9.78
C LEU A 12 28.29 -43.44 8.69
N VAL A 13 27.58 -43.64 7.60
CA VAL A 13 27.39 -42.62 6.55
C VAL A 13 26.45 -41.57 7.13
N LEU A 14 27.07 -40.54 7.70
CA LEU A 14 26.36 -39.31 8.10
C LEU A 14 25.94 -38.61 6.81
N VAL A 15 24.73 -38.91 6.34
CA VAL A 15 24.08 -38.12 5.28
C VAL A 15 23.79 -36.78 5.88
N LEU A 16 24.71 -35.82 5.71
CA LEU A 16 24.45 -34.41 5.87
C LEU A 16 23.45 -34.04 4.77
N MET A 17 22.17 -34.06 5.12
CA MET A 17 21.12 -33.37 4.38
C MET A 17 21.46 -31.89 4.47
N ALA A 18 22.33 -31.43 3.58
CA ALA A 18 22.44 -30.03 3.26
C ALA A 18 21.08 -29.67 2.68
N SER A 19 20.17 -29.23 3.55
CA SER A 19 18.98 -28.50 3.17
C SER A 19 19.47 -27.20 2.56
N CYS A 20 19.83 -27.24 1.28
CA CYS A 20 19.85 -26.05 0.46
C CYS A 20 18.40 -25.56 0.43
N ASN A 21 18.08 -24.66 1.32
CA ASN A 21 16.93 -23.79 1.12
C ASN A 21 17.36 -22.87 -0.03
N PRO A 22 16.92 -23.08 -1.27
CA PRO A 22 17.24 -22.14 -2.34
C PRO A 22 16.70 -20.80 -1.84
N GLY A 23 17.58 -19.81 -1.65
CA GLY A 23 17.14 -18.45 -1.41
C GLY A 23 16.15 -18.07 -2.51
N PRO A 24 15.22 -17.14 -2.23
CA PRO A 24 14.24 -16.71 -3.23
C PRO A 24 15.00 -16.32 -4.50
N ASP A 25 14.50 -16.78 -5.64
CA ASP A 25 15.05 -16.43 -6.95
C ASP A 25 15.05 -14.92 -7.08
N LEU A 26 16.19 -14.32 -7.47
CA LEU A 26 16.30 -12.89 -7.68
C LEU A 26 15.27 -12.39 -8.70
N GLU A 27 14.93 -13.20 -9.71
CA GLU A 27 13.84 -12.88 -10.64
C GLU A 27 12.47 -12.92 -9.96
N GLU A 28 12.25 -13.82 -9.01
CA GLU A 28 11.01 -13.89 -8.24
C GLU A 28 10.91 -12.72 -7.26
N LEU A 29 12.01 -12.33 -6.62
CA LEU A 29 12.08 -11.13 -5.78
C LEU A 29 11.83 -9.85 -6.58
N VAL A 30 12.38 -9.74 -7.78
CA VAL A 30 12.15 -8.61 -8.69
C VAL A 30 10.73 -8.60 -9.25
N ARG A 31 10.10 -9.77 -9.40
CA ARG A 31 8.70 -9.92 -9.83
C ARG A 31 7.70 -9.84 -8.68
N SER A 32 8.15 -9.96 -7.43
CA SER A 32 7.26 -9.91 -6.27
C SER A 32 6.86 -8.47 -5.99
N MET A 33 5.57 -8.22 -5.97
CA MET A 33 5.01 -6.95 -5.54
C MET A 33 5.31 -6.71 -4.07
N VAL A 34 5.90 -5.57 -3.75
CA VAL A 34 6.19 -5.18 -2.36
C VAL A 34 5.00 -4.42 -1.81
N VAL A 35 4.42 -4.91 -0.72
CA VAL A 35 3.32 -4.25 -0.01
C VAL A 35 3.82 -3.79 1.36
N GLN A 36 3.80 -2.49 1.59
CA GLN A 36 4.16 -1.86 2.85
C GLN A 36 3.00 -1.04 3.37
N THR A 37 2.68 -1.20 4.66
CA THR A 37 1.66 -0.38 5.32
C THR A 37 2.22 0.30 6.55
N SER A 38 1.69 1.47 6.87
CA SER A 38 1.97 2.15 8.13
C SER A 38 0.79 3.00 8.58
N PHE A 39 0.82 3.43 9.84
CA PHE A 39 -0.22 4.26 10.42
C PHE A 39 0.34 5.28 11.40
N ALA A 40 -0.43 6.33 11.65
CA ALA A 40 -0.08 7.40 12.56
C ALA A 40 -0.01 6.88 14.01
N LYS A 41 0.99 7.34 14.76
CA LYS A 41 1.10 7.02 16.19
C LYS A 41 -0.11 7.58 16.94
N ASN A 42 -0.58 6.80 17.91
CA ASN A 42 -1.68 7.18 18.83
C ASN A 42 -3.05 7.35 18.15
N ILE A 43 -3.26 6.81 16.95
CA ILE A 43 -4.55 6.80 16.29
C ILE A 43 -5.46 5.73 16.90
N ASN A 44 -6.71 6.07 17.10
CA ASN A 44 -7.77 5.11 17.47
C ASN A 44 -8.75 4.98 16.30
N PHE A 45 -8.60 3.92 15.51
CA PHE A 45 -9.45 3.69 14.34
C PHE A 45 -10.92 3.45 14.71
N ALA A 46 -11.22 2.93 15.91
CA ALA A 46 -12.60 2.76 16.39
C ALA A 46 -13.35 4.10 16.64
N ALA A 47 -12.66 5.25 16.56
CA ALA A 47 -13.29 6.55 16.63
C ALA A 47 -13.92 7.01 15.29
N TYR A 48 -13.68 6.27 14.21
CA TYR A 48 -14.17 6.58 12.86
C TYR A 48 -15.23 5.54 12.44
N ASN A 49 -16.28 5.99 11.78
CA ASN A 49 -17.39 5.14 11.35
C ASN A 49 -17.57 5.18 9.82
N THR A 50 -17.33 6.33 9.21
CA THR A 50 -17.68 6.60 7.82
C THR A 50 -16.48 7.01 6.99
N PHE A 51 -16.55 6.70 5.70
CA PHE A 51 -15.55 7.16 4.74
C PHE A 51 -16.18 7.54 3.40
N TYR A 52 -15.49 8.43 2.70
CA TYR A 52 -15.75 8.78 1.32
C TYR A 52 -14.52 8.50 0.46
N MET A 53 -14.74 8.08 -0.79
CA MET A 53 -13.73 7.97 -1.83
C MET A 53 -14.36 8.09 -3.22
N PRO A 54 -13.61 8.57 -4.23
CA PRO A 54 -14.01 8.41 -5.62
C PRO A 54 -14.03 6.93 -6.02
N THR A 55 -14.98 6.55 -6.86
CA THR A 55 -15.24 5.14 -7.18
C THR A 55 -14.88 4.72 -8.61
N ASP A 56 -14.46 5.68 -9.43
CA ASP A 56 -14.24 5.50 -10.87
C ASP A 56 -12.94 6.12 -11.39
N THR A 57 -12.18 6.76 -10.49
CA THR A 57 -10.95 7.47 -10.83
C THR A 57 -9.84 7.18 -9.83
N LEU A 58 -8.59 7.12 -10.33
CA LEU A 58 -7.37 7.11 -9.53
C LEU A 58 -6.57 8.37 -9.84
N GLY A 59 -5.87 8.90 -8.86
CA GLY A 59 -4.87 9.92 -9.12
C GLY A 59 -3.69 9.36 -9.91
N LEU A 60 -3.03 10.21 -10.69
CA LEU A 60 -1.80 9.88 -11.38
C LEU A 60 -0.74 10.94 -11.07
N VAL A 61 0.38 10.49 -10.57
CA VAL A 61 1.61 11.28 -10.42
C VAL A 61 2.63 10.71 -11.39
N SER A 62 2.90 11.43 -12.46
CA SER A 62 3.81 10.97 -13.52
C SER A 62 4.75 12.10 -13.92
N ASN A 63 5.97 11.75 -14.32
CA ASN A 63 6.91 12.66 -14.96
C ASN A 63 6.96 12.48 -16.49
N VAL A 64 6.17 11.54 -17.02
CA VAL A 64 6.12 11.18 -18.43
C VAL A 64 4.74 11.44 -19.07
N SER A 65 3.73 11.79 -18.27
CA SER A 65 2.39 12.14 -18.71
C SER A 65 1.93 13.43 -18.05
N ASP A 66 1.22 14.26 -18.80
CA ASP A 66 0.54 15.44 -18.28
C ASP A 66 -0.82 15.11 -17.66
N ASP A 67 -1.29 13.87 -17.80
CA ASP A 67 -2.51 13.40 -17.17
C ASP A 67 -2.34 13.34 -15.65
N THR A 68 -3.37 13.74 -14.93
CA THR A 68 -3.41 13.71 -13.45
C THR A 68 -4.37 12.65 -12.91
N LEU A 69 -5.12 11.99 -13.78
CA LEU A 69 -6.12 10.99 -13.44
C LEU A 69 -6.04 9.78 -14.37
N VAL A 70 -6.27 8.61 -13.78
CA VAL A 70 -6.56 7.37 -14.49
C VAL A 70 -8.06 7.09 -14.35
N VAL A 71 -8.72 6.84 -15.46
CA VAL A 71 -10.16 6.57 -15.55
C VAL A 71 -10.42 5.24 -16.28
N GLY A 72 -11.66 4.78 -16.30
CA GLY A 72 -12.08 3.60 -17.02
C GLY A 72 -12.12 2.34 -16.16
N GLU A 73 -12.21 1.19 -16.80
CA GLU A 73 -12.48 -0.10 -16.14
C GLU A 73 -11.40 -0.48 -15.12
N TYR A 74 -10.14 -0.20 -15.44
CA TYR A 74 -9.03 -0.45 -14.52
C TYR A 74 -9.18 0.37 -13.23
N ALA A 75 -9.44 1.67 -13.35
CA ALA A 75 -9.61 2.56 -12.20
C ALA A 75 -10.82 2.15 -11.35
N SER A 76 -11.94 1.85 -12.00
CA SER A 76 -13.16 1.40 -11.32
C SER A 76 -12.95 0.09 -10.57
N GLY A 77 -12.21 -0.86 -11.15
CA GLY A 77 -11.92 -2.13 -10.50
C GLY A 77 -10.99 -1.99 -9.30
N VAL A 78 -9.94 -1.16 -9.41
CA VAL A 78 -9.03 -0.87 -8.31
C VAL A 78 -9.75 -0.16 -7.17
N THR A 79 -10.52 0.88 -7.45
CA THR A 79 -11.28 1.63 -6.44
C THR A 79 -12.35 0.76 -5.78
N ALA A 80 -13.01 -0.13 -6.53
CA ALA A 80 -13.95 -1.10 -5.96
C ALA A 80 -13.28 -2.05 -4.96
N GLN A 81 -12.07 -2.54 -5.26
CA GLN A 81 -11.32 -3.39 -4.34
C GLN A 81 -10.88 -2.62 -3.08
N VAL A 82 -10.42 -1.37 -3.22
CA VAL A 82 -10.08 -0.52 -2.08
C VAL A 82 -11.32 -0.26 -1.21
N LYS A 83 -12.44 0.13 -1.83
CA LYS A 83 -13.72 0.32 -1.14
C LYS A 83 -14.14 -0.93 -0.34
N SER A 84 -14.01 -2.10 -0.96
CA SER A 84 -14.30 -3.39 -0.30
C SER A 84 -13.39 -3.63 0.90
N GLY A 85 -12.10 -3.33 0.80
CA GLY A 85 -11.14 -3.46 1.89
C GLY A 85 -11.47 -2.55 3.08
N VAL A 86 -11.77 -1.28 2.83
CA VAL A 86 -12.15 -0.31 3.86
C VAL A 86 -13.48 -0.69 4.52
N THR A 87 -14.44 -1.15 3.72
CA THR A 87 -15.73 -1.62 4.27
C THR A 87 -15.56 -2.87 5.13
N THR A 88 -14.71 -3.82 4.70
CA THR A 88 -14.40 -5.02 5.49
C THR A 88 -13.67 -4.69 6.79
N ALA A 89 -12.92 -3.60 6.82
CA ALA A 89 -12.29 -3.09 8.04
C ALA A 89 -13.30 -2.44 9.02
N GLY A 90 -14.58 -2.34 8.67
CA GLY A 90 -15.66 -1.90 9.54
C GLY A 90 -16.14 -0.46 9.31
N PHE A 91 -15.64 0.21 8.26
CA PHE A 91 -16.08 1.57 7.93
C PHE A 91 -17.22 1.55 6.90
N SER A 92 -18.18 2.46 7.03
CA SER A 92 -19.31 2.60 6.13
C SER A 92 -19.04 3.66 5.06
N PHE A 93 -19.26 3.30 3.80
CA PHE A 93 -19.19 4.26 2.70
C PHE A 93 -20.37 5.22 2.75
N VAL A 94 -20.08 6.51 2.63
CA VAL A 94 -21.07 7.59 2.53
C VAL A 94 -20.72 8.53 1.39
N ASP A 95 -21.68 9.34 0.95
CA ASP A 95 -21.41 10.39 -0.02
C ASP A 95 -20.63 11.54 0.63
N ARG A 96 -19.97 12.31 -0.22
CA ARG A 96 -19.07 13.40 0.22
C ARG A 96 -19.77 14.47 1.06
N ASP A 97 -21.04 14.73 0.77
CA ASP A 97 -21.89 15.74 1.44
C ASP A 97 -22.49 15.25 2.77
N GLN A 98 -22.20 14.01 3.16
CA GLN A 98 -22.66 13.38 4.41
C GLN A 98 -21.63 13.46 5.55
N ASP A 99 -20.72 14.41 5.52
CA ASP A 99 -19.67 14.63 6.53
C ASP A 99 -18.90 13.35 6.91
N PRO A 100 -18.23 12.70 5.97
CA PRO A 100 -17.45 11.48 6.25
C PRO A 100 -16.36 11.73 7.29
N ASP A 101 -16.13 10.76 8.18
CA ASP A 101 -15.06 10.80 9.16
C ASP A 101 -13.66 10.69 8.49
N LEU A 102 -13.57 9.88 7.43
CA LEU A 102 -12.35 9.61 6.67
C LEU A 102 -12.52 9.93 5.18
N ALA A 103 -11.45 10.40 4.55
CA ALA A 103 -11.31 10.31 3.09
C ALA A 103 -10.34 9.18 2.73
N VAL A 104 -10.63 8.48 1.63
CA VAL A 104 -9.70 7.51 1.05
C VAL A 104 -9.16 8.09 -0.24
N ASN A 105 -7.84 8.26 -0.29
CA ASN A 105 -7.13 8.69 -1.47
C ASN A 105 -6.43 7.49 -2.10
N THR A 106 -6.57 7.33 -3.42
CA THR A 106 -5.93 6.25 -4.16
C THR A 106 -5.32 6.82 -5.43
N TYR A 107 -4.00 6.63 -5.58
CA TYR A 107 -3.27 7.17 -6.72
C TYR A 107 -2.09 6.30 -7.13
N ILE A 108 -1.69 6.44 -8.38
CA ILE A 108 -0.54 5.79 -8.95
C ILE A 108 0.61 6.80 -9.05
N VAL A 109 1.81 6.39 -8.65
CA VAL A 109 3.05 7.09 -8.93
C VAL A 109 3.77 6.34 -10.05
N ASP A 110 3.81 6.93 -11.22
CA ASP A 110 4.41 6.36 -12.43
C ASP A 110 5.79 6.96 -12.68
N ASN A 111 6.70 6.68 -11.77
CA ASN A 111 8.10 7.09 -11.88
C ASN A 111 8.97 5.89 -11.54
N SER A 112 10.04 5.64 -12.28
CA SER A 112 11.06 4.67 -11.88
C SER A 112 12.03 5.31 -10.87
N GLY A 113 12.24 4.68 -9.73
CA GLY A 113 13.23 5.17 -8.76
C GLY A 113 13.00 4.71 -7.34
N VAL A 114 13.85 5.19 -6.45
CA VAL A 114 13.64 5.07 -5.00
C VAL A 114 12.67 6.17 -4.58
N PHE A 115 11.46 5.78 -4.21
CA PHE A 115 10.48 6.70 -3.68
C PHE A 115 10.73 6.84 -2.17
N GLN A 116 11.20 7.99 -1.76
CA GLN A 116 11.04 8.40 -0.38
C GLN A 116 9.68 9.10 -0.30
N SER A 117 8.68 8.37 0.17
CA SER A 117 7.42 8.98 0.57
C SER A 117 7.69 9.77 1.85
N VAL A 118 8.14 10.98 1.68
CA VAL A 118 7.89 12.01 2.65
C VAL A 118 6.54 12.56 2.21
N THR A 119 5.48 12.18 2.89
CA THR A 119 4.18 12.80 2.67
C THR A 119 4.23 14.22 3.23
N TYR A 120 4.99 15.08 2.53
CA TYR A 120 4.87 16.52 2.61
C TYR A 120 4.02 16.93 1.41
N PRO A 121 2.77 17.27 1.58
CA PRO A 121 1.92 17.73 0.48
C PRO A 121 2.46 18.98 -0.23
N ASN A 122 3.42 19.68 0.37
CA ASN A 122 3.93 20.96 -0.13
C ASN A 122 5.32 20.87 -0.80
N TYR A 123 5.99 19.71 -0.83
CA TYR A 123 7.38 19.63 -1.32
C TYR A 123 7.62 18.65 -2.46
N PHE A 124 6.60 17.99 -2.94
CA PHE A 124 6.74 17.25 -4.19
C PHE A 124 6.54 18.25 -5.34
N TYR A 125 7.63 18.59 -6.00
CA TYR A 125 7.58 19.20 -7.33
C TYR A 125 6.83 18.24 -8.25
N GLY A 126 5.55 18.50 -8.51
CA GLY A 126 4.69 17.66 -9.32
C GLY A 126 3.47 17.07 -8.60
N TYR A 127 3.37 17.18 -7.27
CA TYR A 127 2.11 16.93 -6.59
C TYR A 127 1.25 18.19 -6.75
N PRO A 128 0.27 18.21 -7.62
CA PRO A 128 -0.58 19.38 -7.71
C PRO A 128 -1.35 19.47 -6.39
N GLY A 129 -1.13 20.54 -5.61
CA GLY A 129 -2.10 20.92 -4.57
C GLY A 129 -3.53 20.97 -5.13
N SER A 130 -3.65 21.13 -6.44
CA SER A 130 -4.85 20.98 -7.26
C SER A 130 -5.45 19.56 -7.24
N PHE A 131 -4.67 18.49 -7.06
CA PHE A 131 -5.21 17.13 -7.01
C PHE A 131 -6.15 16.96 -5.81
N TYR A 132 -5.68 17.30 -4.61
CA TYR A 132 -6.54 17.30 -3.42
C TYR A 132 -7.64 18.35 -3.48
N GLN A 133 -7.36 19.52 -4.04
CA GLN A 133 -8.31 20.60 -4.16
C GLN A 133 -9.40 20.31 -5.19
N GLY A 134 -9.04 19.82 -6.37
CA GLY A 134 -9.98 19.46 -7.43
C GLY A 134 -10.71 18.17 -7.20
N TYR A 135 -9.99 17.13 -6.75
CA TYR A 135 -10.47 15.76 -6.65
C TYR A 135 -11.32 15.51 -5.39
N TYR A 136 -10.93 16.08 -4.24
CA TYR A 136 -11.67 15.92 -2.98
C TYR A 136 -12.44 17.18 -2.55
N GLY A 137 -12.23 18.31 -3.22
CA GLY A 137 -12.84 19.59 -2.84
C GLY A 137 -12.37 20.15 -1.50
N TYR A 138 -11.32 19.57 -0.94
CA TYR A 138 -10.70 20.02 0.31
C TYR A 138 -9.51 20.92 0.01
N GLY A 139 -9.79 22.09 -0.58
CA GLY A 139 -8.76 23.10 -0.88
C GLY A 139 -8.17 23.73 0.36
N GLY A 140 -6.85 23.93 0.33
CA GLY A 140 -6.15 24.73 1.35
C GLY A 140 -5.70 23.99 2.60
N TYR A 141 -5.76 22.65 2.62
CA TYR A 141 -5.29 21.86 3.77
C TYR A 141 -3.82 21.49 3.62
N ASN A 142 -3.08 21.66 4.71
CA ASN A 142 -1.73 21.10 4.85
C ASN A 142 -1.82 19.76 5.55
N PHE A 143 -1.01 18.79 5.10
CA PHE A 143 -0.96 17.46 5.71
C PHE A 143 0.23 17.35 6.66
N TYR A 144 0.13 16.51 7.69
CA TYR A 144 1.29 16.12 8.47
C TYR A 144 2.13 15.10 7.70
N PRO A 145 3.47 15.24 7.75
CA PRO A 145 4.33 14.31 7.05
C PRO A 145 4.29 12.93 7.72
N VAL A 146 4.01 11.90 6.94
CA VAL A 146 4.35 10.51 7.27
C VAL A 146 5.57 10.17 6.43
N VAL A 147 6.74 10.05 7.07
CA VAL A 147 7.99 9.72 6.36
C VAL A 147 8.05 8.21 6.17
N GLN A 148 8.02 7.76 4.94
CA GLN A 148 8.27 6.37 4.56
C GLN A 148 9.24 6.33 3.39
N SER A 149 10.22 5.43 3.48
CA SER A 149 11.07 5.09 2.34
C SER A 149 10.57 3.80 1.73
N PHE A 150 10.29 3.83 0.44
CA PHE A 150 9.83 2.69 -0.32
C PHE A 150 10.65 2.59 -1.61
N SER A 151 11.23 1.43 -1.88
CA SER A 151 11.96 1.17 -3.13
C SER A 151 11.07 0.36 -4.06
N TYR A 152 10.95 0.79 -5.30
CA TYR A 152 10.21 0.09 -6.36
C TYR A 152 10.90 0.28 -7.70
N GLN A 153 10.66 -0.62 -8.62
CA GLN A 153 11.25 -0.58 -9.96
C GLN A 153 10.28 -0.07 -11.03
N SER A 154 8.98 -0.28 -10.82
CA SER A 154 7.97 -0.03 -11.86
C SER A 154 6.61 0.31 -11.27
N GLY A 155 6.40 1.59 -11.02
CA GLY A 155 5.13 2.14 -10.52
C GLY A 155 4.73 1.71 -9.10
N ILE A 156 4.03 2.60 -8.41
CA ILE A 156 3.45 2.35 -7.07
C ILE A 156 1.97 2.70 -7.11
N LEU A 157 1.12 1.86 -6.53
CA LEU A 157 -0.21 2.25 -6.08
C LEU A 157 -0.13 2.66 -4.61
N VAL A 158 -0.59 3.85 -4.30
CA VAL A 158 -0.68 4.38 -2.94
C VAL A 158 -2.14 4.50 -2.53
N ILE A 159 -2.45 4.04 -1.31
CA ILE A 159 -3.77 4.17 -0.70
C ILE A 159 -3.56 4.88 0.64
N GLU A 160 -4.29 5.96 0.87
CA GLU A 160 -4.22 6.74 2.09
C GLU A 160 -5.60 6.85 2.74
N LEU A 161 -5.67 6.68 4.06
CA LEU A 161 -6.80 7.10 4.87
C LEU A 161 -6.46 8.43 5.53
N ILE A 162 -7.32 9.42 5.32
CA ILE A 162 -7.13 10.80 5.75
C ILE A 162 -8.21 11.15 6.77
N ASP A 163 -7.79 11.64 7.93
CA ASP A 163 -8.71 12.10 8.99
C ASP A 163 -9.37 13.41 8.59
N LEU A 164 -10.68 13.38 8.37
CA LEU A 164 -11.50 14.56 8.11
C LEU A 164 -12.17 15.11 9.37
N LYS A 165 -12.32 14.24 10.39
CA LYS A 165 -13.02 14.54 11.64
C LYS A 165 -12.19 15.40 12.59
N ASN A 166 -10.88 15.10 12.71
CA ASN A 166 -10.00 15.74 13.67
C ASN A 166 -8.99 16.63 12.96
N ARG A 167 -9.43 17.82 12.58
CA ARG A 167 -8.54 18.81 11.95
C ARG A 167 -7.69 19.49 13.00
N THR A 168 -6.44 19.76 12.66
CA THR A 168 -5.56 20.51 13.54
C THR A 168 -5.97 21.99 13.60
N PRO A 169 -5.50 22.73 14.63
CA PRO A 169 -5.71 24.17 14.71
C PRO A 169 -5.26 24.94 13.48
N ASP A 170 -4.22 24.44 12.79
CA ASP A 170 -3.68 25.00 11.55
C ASP A 170 -4.47 24.56 10.30
N ASN A 171 -5.65 23.96 10.49
CA ASN A 171 -6.50 23.42 9.43
C ASN A 171 -5.79 22.38 8.54
N LYS A 172 -4.93 21.53 9.14
CA LYS A 172 -4.23 20.45 8.47
C LYS A 172 -4.99 19.15 8.61
N LEU A 173 -5.02 18.36 7.54
CA LEU A 173 -5.51 17.00 7.54
C LEU A 173 -4.33 16.05 7.85
N GLN A 174 -4.62 14.96 8.54
CA GLN A 174 -3.64 13.93 8.85
C GLN A 174 -3.91 12.67 8.04
N VAL A 175 -2.87 12.14 7.40
CA VAL A 175 -2.89 10.78 6.89
C VAL A 175 -2.74 9.84 8.09
N VAL A 176 -3.76 9.05 8.36
CA VAL A 176 -3.81 8.16 9.53
C VAL A 176 -3.36 6.74 9.21
N TRP A 177 -3.44 6.34 7.95
CA TRP A 177 -2.94 5.08 7.44
C TRP A 177 -2.54 5.23 5.97
N VAL A 178 -1.49 4.50 5.57
CA VAL A 178 -1.04 4.45 4.19
C VAL A 178 -0.62 3.03 3.82
N ALA A 179 -0.95 2.62 2.60
CA ALA A 179 -0.39 1.44 1.95
C ALA A 179 0.33 1.84 0.67
N ASN A 180 1.53 1.32 0.50
CA ASN A 180 2.32 1.40 -0.72
C ASN A 180 2.42 0.01 -1.33
N ILE A 181 1.98 -0.13 -2.57
CA ILE A 181 1.98 -1.37 -3.34
C ILE A 181 2.87 -1.13 -4.55
N GLY A 182 4.10 -1.62 -4.49
CA GLY A 182 5.13 -1.37 -5.50
C GLY A 182 5.11 -2.37 -6.64
N ASP A 183 5.87 -2.03 -7.69
CA ASP A 183 6.11 -2.88 -8.84
C ASP A 183 4.84 -3.31 -9.59
N ILE A 184 3.87 -2.40 -9.67
CA ILE A 184 2.56 -2.66 -10.26
C ILE A 184 2.62 -2.94 -11.76
N TYR A 185 3.68 -2.50 -12.47
CA TYR A 185 3.85 -2.67 -13.91
C TYR A 185 4.82 -3.80 -14.31
N THR A 186 5.23 -4.65 -13.38
CA THR A 186 6.17 -5.76 -13.67
C THR A 186 5.55 -6.94 -14.43
N SER A 187 4.25 -6.90 -14.69
CA SER A 187 3.50 -7.95 -15.38
C SER A 187 2.87 -7.41 -16.66
N THR A 188 2.68 -8.27 -17.66
CA THR A 188 1.90 -7.96 -18.88
C THR A 188 0.43 -7.71 -18.59
N ASP A 189 -0.08 -8.27 -17.48
CA ASP A 189 -1.39 -7.96 -16.92
C ASP A 189 -1.21 -7.54 -15.45
N PRO A 190 -1.10 -6.24 -15.16
CA PRO A 190 -0.86 -5.74 -13.81
C PRO A 190 -2.10 -5.84 -12.91
N TYR A 191 -3.31 -5.93 -13.46
CA TYR A 191 -4.55 -5.82 -12.70
C TYR A 191 -4.68 -6.89 -11.60
N PRO A 192 -4.53 -8.21 -11.86
CA PRO A 192 -4.64 -9.23 -10.80
C PRO A 192 -3.63 -9.02 -9.67
N LYS A 193 -2.42 -8.57 -9.99
CA LYS A 193 -1.38 -8.28 -8.99
C LYS A 193 -1.77 -7.11 -8.10
N VAL A 194 -2.22 -6.03 -8.68
CA VAL A 194 -2.68 -4.84 -7.95
C VAL A 194 -3.82 -5.21 -7.00
N ILE A 195 -4.80 -5.99 -7.47
CA ILE A 195 -5.92 -6.47 -6.63
C ILE A 195 -5.41 -7.31 -5.45
N GLU A 196 -4.45 -8.21 -5.68
CA GLU A 196 -3.87 -9.01 -4.60
C GLU A 196 -3.03 -8.15 -3.64
N GLY A 197 -2.28 -7.18 -4.15
CA GLY A 197 -1.55 -6.20 -3.33
C GLY A 197 -2.48 -5.42 -2.41
N ILE A 198 -3.63 -4.98 -2.90
CA ILE A 198 -4.65 -4.29 -2.09
C ILE A 198 -5.16 -5.22 -0.98
N ARG A 199 -5.52 -6.47 -1.31
CA ARG A 199 -5.95 -7.46 -0.32
C ARG A 199 -4.89 -7.69 0.76
N GLN A 200 -3.63 -7.83 0.34
CA GLN A 200 -2.51 -8.01 1.25
C GLN A 200 -2.32 -6.80 2.18
N ALA A 201 -2.47 -5.56 1.68
CA ALA A 201 -2.37 -4.35 2.47
C ALA A 201 -3.39 -4.33 3.62
N PHE A 202 -4.65 -4.67 3.35
CA PHE A 202 -5.68 -4.77 4.39
C PHE A 202 -5.45 -5.97 5.32
N LYS A 203 -5.04 -7.12 4.81
CA LYS A 203 -4.73 -8.31 5.61
C LYS A 203 -3.64 -8.06 6.64
N GLN A 204 -2.60 -7.33 6.28
CA GLN A 204 -1.49 -7.00 7.19
C GLN A 204 -1.79 -5.79 8.10
N SER A 205 -2.98 -5.21 8.00
CA SER A 205 -3.45 -4.08 8.80
C SER A 205 -4.63 -4.45 9.71
N PRO A 206 -4.52 -5.50 10.56
CA PRO A 206 -5.64 -5.98 11.39
C PRO A 206 -6.06 -4.98 12.49
N TYR A 207 -5.24 -3.97 12.74
CA TYR A 207 -5.51 -2.84 13.64
C TYR A 207 -6.46 -1.81 13.03
N LEU A 208 -6.68 -1.85 11.71
CA LEU A 208 -7.61 -1.01 10.98
C LEU A 208 -9.02 -1.53 11.22
N LYS A 209 -9.63 -1.09 12.32
CA LYS A 209 -10.99 -1.52 12.70
C LYS A 209 -11.83 -0.30 13.02
N GLY A 210 -12.88 -0.09 12.20
CA GLY A 210 -14.01 0.77 12.54
C GLY A 210 -14.89 0.15 13.63
N ASN A 211 -15.88 0.90 14.09
CA ASN A 211 -16.91 0.40 15.00
C ASN A 211 -17.93 -0.48 14.28
#